data_f02a85f9a34c940dbd65d0498a402da2
#
_entry.id   f02a85f9a34c940dbd65d0498a402da2
#
_cell.length_a   1.000
_cell.length_b   1.000
_cell.length_c   1.000
_cell.angle_alpha   90.00
_cell.angle_beta   90.00
_cell.angle_gamma   90.00
#
_symmetry.space_group_name_H-M   'P 1'
#
loop_
_entity.id
_entity.type
_entity.pdbx_description
1 polymer ?
#
loop_
_entity_poly.entity_id
_entity_poly.type
_entity_poly.pdbx_seq_one_letter_code
_entity_poly.pdbx_strand_id
1 'polypeptide(L)'
;MVFKAVSEKIDFDAVKESTTLTGEALAKKQARDKELEAITKGEDNRTLLVIGPCSSDNEDAVLDYAHRLAKLQEEVKDKVFMVMRVYTAKPRTNGDGYKGLVHQPDAEGKPNLINGIKAVRNLHYRVITETGITTADEMLYPENLPLVDDLVSYIAIGARSVEDQQHRFVASGIDVPTGMKNPTSGNLNIMFNGIYAAQNKQDFLFNGEEVQTSGNPLAHAILRGSTNEYGKNIPNFYYDDILDTINTYEKMGLQNPFIAVSYTHLRAHETGAYL
;
A
#
# COMPACT_ATOMS: atom_id res chain seq x y z
N MET A 1 -6.16 -21.98 25.12
CA MET A 1 -5.58 -21.38 23.90
C MET A 1 -5.07 -22.50 23.03
N VAL A 2 -5.41 -22.50 21.74
CA VAL A 2 -5.15 -23.63 20.82
C VAL A 2 -4.22 -23.26 19.65
N PHE A 3 -3.40 -22.22 19.82
CA PHE A 3 -2.35 -21.91 18.83
C PHE A 3 -1.23 -22.94 18.95
N LYS A 4 -0.84 -23.50 17.80
CA LYS A 4 0.29 -24.41 17.70
C LYS A 4 1.26 -23.84 16.67
N ALA A 5 2.49 -23.59 17.07
CA ALA A 5 3.55 -23.27 16.13
C ALA A 5 3.76 -24.46 15.17
N VAL A 6 3.78 -24.19 13.87
CA VAL A 6 3.97 -25.20 12.80
C VAL A 6 5.29 -25.00 12.06
N SER A 7 6.04 -23.94 12.40
CA SER A 7 7.35 -23.62 11.87
C SER A 7 8.20 -22.91 12.95
N GLU A 8 9.49 -22.76 12.69
CA GLU A 8 10.36 -21.90 13.49
C GLU A 8 9.98 -20.42 13.33
N LYS A 9 10.43 -19.58 14.27
CA LYS A 9 10.26 -18.13 14.18
C LYS A 9 10.99 -17.62 12.94
N ILE A 10 10.35 -16.75 12.18
CA ILE A 10 10.95 -16.13 11.00
C ILE A 10 12.03 -15.14 11.46
N ASP A 11 13.19 -15.28 10.90
CA ASP A 11 14.27 -14.30 11.00
C ASP A 11 14.15 -13.32 9.82
N PHE A 12 13.66 -12.12 10.11
CA PHE A 12 13.46 -11.08 9.10
C PHE A 12 14.77 -10.61 8.48
N ASP A 13 15.85 -10.53 9.27
CA ASP A 13 17.15 -10.07 8.78
C ASP A 13 17.73 -11.07 7.79
N ALA A 14 17.68 -12.36 8.11
CA ALA A 14 18.10 -13.42 7.20
C ALA A 14 17.27 -13.47 5.90
N VAL A 15 15.98 -13.13 5.96
CA VAL A 15 15.14 -13.03 4.75
C VAL A 15 15.52 -11.82 3.90
N LYS A 16 15.89 -10.70 4.51
CA LYS A 16 16.33 -9.49 3.82
C LYS A 16 17.67 -9.64 3.12
N GLU A 17 18.58 -10.41 3.69
CA GLU A 17 19.99 -10.48 3.27
C GLU A 17 20.15 -10.80 1.76
N SER A 18 19.37 -11.74 1.23
CA SER A 18 19.43 -12.15 -0.20
C SER A 18 18.82 -11.15 -1.20
N THR A 19 18.08 -10.17 -0.72
CA THR A 19 17.30 -9.22 -1.54
C THR A 19 17.47 -7.77 -1.08
N THR A 20 18.62 -7.47 -0.50
CA THR A 20 18.99 -6.10 -0.11
C THR A 20 19.39 -5.30 -1.34
N LEU A 21 18.78 -4.11 -1.53
CA LEU A 21 19.16 -3.21 -2.61
C LEU A 21 20.54 -2.61 -2.33
N THR A 22 21.38 -2.59 -3.35
CA THR A 22 22.73 -2.02 -3.28
C THR A 22 23.05 -1.23 -4.55
N GLY A 23 24.13 -0.43 -4.52
CA GLY A 23 24.68 0.25 -5.70
C GLY A 23 23.64 1.14 -6.41
N GLU A 24 23.58 0.99 -7.73
CA GLU A 24 22.72 1.80 -8.60
C GLU A 24 21.22 1.62 -8.31
N ALA A 25 20.77 0.40 -8.02
CA ALA A 25 19.36 0.13 -7.73
C ALA A 25 18.88 0.85 -6.46
N LEU A 26 19.71 0.83 -5.40
CA LEU A 26 19.43 1.57 -4.17
C LEU A 26 19.40 3.09 -4.42
N ALA A 27 20.40 3.62 -5.12
CA ALA A 27 20.47 5.05 -5.43
C ALA A 27 19.26 5.51 -6.26
N LYS A 28 18.84 4.72 -7.24
CA LYS A 28 17.67 4.99 -8.06
C LYS A 28 16.38 4.95 -7.26
N LYS A 29 16.20 3.95 -6.40
CA LYS A 29 15.04 3.89 -5.49
C LYS A 29 15.00 5.12 -4.60
N GLN A 30 16.09 5.47 -3.92
CA GLN A 30 16.15 6.63 -3.03
C GLN A 30 15.86 7.96 -3.75
N ALA A 31 16.32 8.11 -5.00
CA ALA A 31 15.98 9.28 -5.81
C ALA A 31 14.48 9.35 -6.10
N ARG A 32 13.88 8.23 -6.50
CA ARG A 32 12.44 8.15 -6.77
C ARG A 32 11.60 8.33 -5.49
N ASP A 33 12.05 7.86 -4.34
CA ASP A 33 11.36 8.07 -3.06
C ASP A 33 11.29 9.57 -2.72
N LYS A 34 12.37 10.32 -2.94
CA LYS A 34 12.38 11.78 -2.76
C LYS A 34 11.43 12.50 -3.74
N GLU A 35 11.37 12.07 -4.99
CA GLU A 35 10.42 12.61 -5.97
C GLU A 35 8.97 12.33 -5.53
N LEU A 36 8.69 11.11 -5.08
CA LEU A 36 7.37 10.72 -4.58
C LEU A 36 6.98 11.53 -3.34
N GLU A 37 7.90 11.75 -2.42
CA GLU A 37 7.71 12.62 -1.26
C GLU A 37 7.39 14.06 -1.68
N ALA A 38 8.13 14.63 -2.63
CA ALA A 38 7.89 15.97 -3.15
C ALA A 38 6.49 16.10 -3.80
N ILE A 39 6.07 15.09 -4.57
CA ILE A 39 4.72 15.05 -5.16
C ILE A 39 3.64 15.02 -4.06
N THR A 40 3.81 14.17 -3.04
CA THR A 40 2.83 14.07 -1.96
C THR A 40 2.78 15.31 -1.07
N LYS A 41 3.86 16.08 -1.00
CA LYS A 41 3.91 17.39 -0.32
C LYS A 41 3.39 18.55 -1.17
N GLY A 42 3.10 18.33 -2.45
CA GLY A 42 2.72 19.38 -3.38
C GLY A 42 3.88 20.27 -3.85
N GLU A 43 5.11 19.85 -3.64
CA GLU A 43 6.34 20.52 -4.09
C GLU A 43 6.67 20.17 -5.56
N ASP A 44 6.10 19.09 -6.08
CA ASP A 44 6.17 18.64 -7.46
C ASP A 44 4.74 18.46 -8.01
N ASN A 45 4.44 19.07 -9.14
CA ASN A 45 3.10 19.12 -9.72
C ASN A 45 2.75 17.91 -10.61
N ARG A 46 3.61 16.89 -10.69
CA ARG A 46 3.31 15.67 -11.43
C ARG A 46 2.15 14.91 -10.77
N THR A 47 1.35 14.26 -11.59
CA THR A 47 0.29 13.39 -11.09
C THR A 47 0.86 12.06 -10.62
N LEU A 48 0.61 11.68 -9.37
CA LEU A 48 0.93 10.34 -8.88
C LEU A 48 -0.05 9.30 -9.44
N LEU A 49 0.49 8.25 -10.04
CA LEU A 49 -0.29 7.10 -10.51
C LEU A 49 0.24 5.81 -9.88
N VAL A 50 -0.49 5.26 -8.91
CA VAL A 50 -0.23 3.93 -8.33
C VAL A 50 -1.03 2.90 -9.11
N ILE A 51 -0.38 2.15 -9.99
CA ILE A 51 -1.03 1.26 -10.97
C ILE A 51 -0.34 -0.10 -11.07
N GLY A 52 -1.13 -1.14 -11.26
CA GLY A 52 -0.65 -2.52 -11.40
C GLY A 52 -1.79 -3.53 -11.32
N PRO A 53 -1.49 -4.83 -11.41
CA PRO A 53 -2.48 -5.90 -11.34
C PRO A 53 -3.23 -5.86 -9.99
N CYS A 54 -4.43 -6.43 -10.00
CA CYS A 54 -5.26 -6.53 -8.79
C CYS A 54 -4.63 -7.44 -7.73
N SER A 55 -3.89 -8.46 -8.15
CA SER A 55 -3.14 -9.40 -7.32
C SER A 55 -1.82 -9.72 -7.99
N SER A 56 -0.77 -9.81 -7.20
CA SER A 56 0.56 -10.24 -7.64
C SER A 56 0.70 -11.76 -7.43
N ASP A 57 -0.11 -12.55 -8.12
CA ASP A 57 -0.20 -14.00 -8.01
C ASP A 57 0.62 -14.78 -9.06
N ASN A 58 1.10 -14.09 -10.07
CA ASN A 58 1.98 -14.64 -11.10
C ASN A 58 3.16 -13.70 -11.32
N GLU A 59 4.35 -14.13 -10.93
CA GLU A 59 5.58 -13.32 -10.95
C GLU A 59 5.94 -12.86 -12.37
N ASP A 60 5.87 -13.75 -13.37
CA ASP A 60 6.23 -13.43 -14.75
C ASP A 60 5.28 -12.37 -15.34
N ALA A 61 3.98 -12.48 -15.07
CA ALA A 61 2.99 -11.52 -15.52
C ALA A 61 3.19 -10.15 -14.85
N VAL A 62 3.56 -10.12 -13.56
CA VAL A 62 3.85 -8.89 -12.82
C VAL A 62 5.10 -8.22 -13.39
N LEU A 63 6.14 -8.98 -13.70
CA LEU A 63 7.38 -8.45 -14.27
C LEU A 63 7.18 -7.95 -15.72
N ASP A 64 6.45 -8.66 -16.56
CA ASP A 64 6.08 -8.16 -17.90
C ASP A 64 5.33 -6.83 -17.80
N TYR A 65 4.37 -6.74 -16.88
CA TYR A 65 3.67 -5.48 -16.62
C TYR A 65 4.62 -4.38 -16.16
N ALA A 66 5.53 -4.68 -15.23
CA ALA A 66 6.52 -3.72 -14.72
C ALA A 66 7.45 -3.18 -15.81
N HIS A 67 7.94 -4.04 -16.70
CA HIS A 67 8.76 -3.64 -17.84
C HIS A 67 8.01 -2.72 -18.82
N ARG A 68 6.73 -3.00 -19.10
CA ARG A 68 5.89 -2.12 -19.94
C ARG A 68 5.63 -0.78 -19.24
N LEU A 69 5.39 -0.81 -17.93
CA LEU A 69 5.17 0.39 -17.13
C LEU A 69 6.42 1.27 -17.09
N ALA A 70 7.61 0.68 -16.94
CA ALA A 70 8.89 1.40 -16.98
C ALA A 70 9.09 2.14 -18.28
N LYS A 71 8.75 1.51 -19.41
CA LYS A 71 8.81 2.12 -20.74
C LYS A 71 7.89 3.34 -20.84
N LEU A 72 6.63 3.16 -20.40
CA LEU A 72 5.64 4.23 -20.41
C LEU A 72 6.03 5.38 -19.47
N GLN A 73 6.63 5.07 -18.31
CA GLN A 73 7.13 6.09 -17.38
C GLN A 73 8.12 7.04 -18.05
N GLU A 74 9.04 6.53 -18.86
CA GLU A 74 10.00 7.38 -19.57
C GLU A 74 9.33 8.35 -20.57
N GLU A 75 8.22 7.93 -21.18
CA GLU A 75 7.47 8.75 -22.13
C GLU A 75 6.66 9.88 -21.47
N VAL A 76 6.25 9.70 -20.21
CA VAL A 76 5.34 10.64 -19.51
C VAL A 76 5.93 11.21 -18.23
N LYS A 77 7.21 11.01 -17.96
CA LYS A 77 7.87 11.34 -16.69
C LYS A 77 7.83 12.81 -16.29
N ASP A 78 7.60 13.69 -17.26
CA ASP A 78 7.44 15.13 -17.05
C ASP A 78 6.08 15.53 -16.45
N LYS A 79 5.08 14.63 -16.52
CA LYS A 79 3.70 14.90 -16.06
C LYS A 79 3.16 13.88 -15.09
N VAL A 80 3.61 12.62 -15.20
CA VAL A 80 3.09 11.51 -14.40
C VAL A 80 4.24 10.77 -13.74
N PHE A 81 4.13 10.59 -12.43
CA PHE A 81 5.02 9.74 -11.66
C PHE A 81 4.31 8.42 -11.35
N MET A 82 4.86 7.30 -11.84
CA MET A 82 4.25 6.00 -11.69
C MET A 82 4.92 5.19 -10.58
N VAL A 83 4.12 4.60 -9.72
CA VAL A 83 4.52 3.59 -8.73
C VAL A 83 3.81 2.29 -9.07
N MET A 84 4.57 1.21 -9.19
CA MET A 84 4.04 -0.11 -9.50
C MET A 84 3.29 -0.67 -8.30
N ARG A 85 2.01 -0.96 -8.47
CA ARG A 85 1.22 -1.66 -7.46
C ARG A 85 1.56 -3.14 -7.47
N VAL A 86 2.16 -3.63 -6.39
CA VAL A 86 2.52 -5.03 -6.16
C VAL A 86 1.81 -5.51 -4.88
N TYR A 87 0.50 -5.75 -4.99
CA TYR A 87 -0.29 -6.16 -3.82
C TYR A 87 -0.17 -7.66 -3.61
N THR A 88 0.54 -8.03 -2.56
CA THR A 88 0.97 -9.39 -2.26
C THR A 88 0.04 -10.14 -1.30
N ALA A 89 -0.88 -9.44 -0.65
CA ALA A 89 -1.89 -10.03 0.23
C ALA A 89 -3.30 -9.72 -0.28
N LYS A 90 -4.24 -10.62 0.01
CA LYS A 90 -5.67 -10.47 -0.36
C LYS A 90 -6.56 -10.55 0.86
N PRO A 91 -7.27 -9.47 1.20
CA PRO A 91 -8.27 -9.52 2.26
C PRO A 91 -9.45 -10.39 1.84
N ARG A 92 -9.77 -11.40 2.65
CA ARG A 92 -10.91 -12.31 2.48
C ARG A 92 -11.82 -12.23 3.67
N THR A 93 -13.04 -11.74 3.48
CA THR A 93 -14.00 -11.48 4.57
C THR A 93 -14.34 -12.73 5.36
N ASN A 94 -14.51 -13.88 4.67
CA ASN A 94 -14.81 -15.18 5.29
C ASN A 94 -13.60 -16.11 5.38
N GLY A 95 -12.43 -15.67 4.93
CA GLY A 95 -11.21 -16.47 4.93
C GLY A 95 -11.08 -17.49 3.80
N ASP A 96 -12.07 -17.59 2.89
CA ASP A 96 -12.06 -18.53 1.78
C ASP A 96 -11.34 -17.97 0.53
N GLY A 97 -10.81 -18.88 -0.30
CA GLY A 97 -10.15 -18.58 -1.57
C GLY A 97 -8.69 -18.15 -1.42
N TYR A 98 -8.08 -17.79 -2.54
CA TYR A 98 -6.68 -17.35 -2.61
C TYR A 98 -6.41 -16.13 -1.73
N LYS A 99 -5.44 -16.22 -0.84
CA LYS A 99 -5.14 -15.19 0.18
C LYS A 99 -3.95 -14.29 -0.19
N GLY A 100 -3.44 -14.41 -1.39
CA GLY A 100 -2.28 -13.65 -1.89
C GLY A 100 -0.98 -14.43 -1.85
N LEU A 101 0.03 -13.87 -2.51
CA LEU A 101 1.37 -14.44 -2.66
C LEU A 101 2.00 -14.80 -1.30
N VAL A 102 1.80 -13.97 -0.29
CA VAL A 102 2.33 -14.20 1.07
C VAL A 102 1.86 -15.52 1.68
N HIS A 103 0.65 -15.98 1.37
CA HIS A 103 0.12 -17.24 1.90
C HIS A 103 0.32 -18.43 0.94
N GLN A 104 0.21 -18.16 -0.35
CA GLN A 104 0.21 -19.16 -1.42
C GLN A 104 1.10 -18.66 -2.56
N PRO A 105 2.43 -18.86 -2.48
CA PRO A 105 3.36 -18.51 -3.54
C PRO A 105 3.09 -19.29 -4.85
N ASP A 106 2.51 -20.48 -4.74
CA ASP A 106 1.87 -21.21 -5.83
C ASP A 106 0.35 -21.11 -5.62
N ALA A 107 -0.35 -20.43 -6.52
CA ALA A 107 -1.80 -20.18 -6.41
C ALA A 107 -2.64 -21.47 -6.42
N GLU A 108 -2.14 -22.56 -7.01
CA GLU A 108 -2.77 -23.88 -7.05
C GLU A 108 -2.25 -24.81 -5.94
N GLY A 109 -1.17 -24.40 -5.27
CA GLY A 109 -0.49 -25.17 -4.23
C GLY A 109 -1.13 -25.02 -2.84
N LYS A 110 -0.57 -25.76 -1.89
CA LYS A 110 -0.93 -25.61 -0.48
C LYS A 110 -0.32 -24.32 0.10
N PRO A 111 -0.97 -23.70 1.09
CA PRO A 111 -0.41 -22.55 1.80
C PRO A 111 1.01 -22.84 2.34
N ASN A 112 1.94 -21.92 2.11
CA ASN A 112 3.32 -21.99 2.60
C ASN A 112 3.82 -20.58 2.89
N LEU A 113 3.64 -20.12 4.13
CA LEU A 113 3.98 -18.75 4.54
C LEU A 113 5.46 -18.44 4.42
N ILE A 114 6.35 -19.37 4.74
CA ILE A 114 7.80 -19.15 4.66
C ILE A 114 8.23 -18.86 3.21
N ASN A 115 7.79 -19.69 2.28
CA ASN A 115 8.08 -19.48 0.86
C ASN A 115 7.33 -18.27 0.31
N GLY A 116 6.11 -18.02 0.80
CA GLY A 116 5.34 -16.83 0.44
C GLY A 116 6.05 -15.53 0.80
N ILE A 117 6.60 -15.44 1.99
CA ILE A 117 7.39 -14.30 2.45
C ILE A 117 8.61 -14.05 1.55
N LYS A 118 9.36 -15.10 1.23
CA LYS A 118 10.48 -15.01 0.30
C LYS A 118 10.06 -14.58 -1.09
N ALA A 119 8.93 -15.10 -1.59
CA ALA A 119 8.39 -14.76 -2.90
C ALA A 119 7.93 -13.29 -2.96
N VAL A 120 7.25 -12.80 -1.91
CA VAL A 120 6.84 -11.38 -1.80
C VAL A 120 8.05 -10.47 -1.90
N ARG A 121 9.06 -10.73 -1.10
CA ARG A 121 10.25 -9.90 -1.06
C ARG A 121 11.02 -9.94 -2.38
N ASN A 122 11.21 -11.15 -2.94
CA ASN A 122 11.85 -11.34 -4.23
C ASN A 122 11.14 -10.58 -5.37
N LEU A 123 9.81 -10.60 -5.38
CA LEU A 123 9.02 -9.90 -6.39
C LEU A 123 9.22 -8.38 -6.33
N HIS A 124 9.13 -7.76 -5.15
CA HIS A 124 9.44 -6.33 -5.00
C HIS A 124 10.87 -6.01 -5.43
N TYR A 125 11.84 -6.80 -4.96
CA TYR A 125 13.25 -6.64 -5.30
C TYR A 125 13.48 -6.71 -6.83
N ARG A 126 12.89 -7.71 -7.51
CA ARG A 126 13.02 -7.88 -8.96
C ARG A 126 12.38 -6.72 -9.74
N VAL A 127 11.18 -6.28 -9.36
CA VAL A 127 10.55 -5.12 -10.01
C VAL A 127 11.47 -3.90 -9.95
N ILE A 128 12.05 -3.62 -8.78
CA ILE A 128 12.94 -2.45 -8.61
C ILE A 128 14.24 -2.61 -9.40
N THR A 129 14.91 -3.76 -9.27
CA THR A 129 16.23 -3.96 -9.88
C THR A 129 16.19 -4.13 -11.39
N GLU A 130 15.16 -4.80 -11.93
CA GLU A 130 15.03 -5.05 -13.35
C GLU A 130 14.45 -3.85 -14.13
N THR A 131 13.63 -3.01 -13.49
CA THR A 131 12.92 -1.93 -14.19
C THR A 131 13.25 -0.53 -13.67
N GLY A 132 13.72 -0.42 -12.43
CA GLY A 132 13.94 0.86 -11.75
C GLY A 132 12.65 1.57 -11.33
N ILE A 133 11.48 0.97 -11.49
CA ILE A 133 10.22 1.49 -10.95
C ILE A 133 10.10 1.11 -9.47
N THR A 134 9.67 2.05 -8.65
CA THR A 134 9.37 1.83 -7.24
C THR A 134 8.02 1.16 -7.05
N THR A 135 7.86 0.47 -5.91
CA THR A 135 6.70 -0.38 -5.67
C THR A 135 5.81 0.14 -4.54
N ALA A 136 4.53 -0.23 -4.61
CA ALA A 136 3.53 -0.02 -3.57
C ALA A 136 2.91 -1.33 -3.15
N ASP A 137 2.66 -1.52 -1.84
CA ASP A 137 1.87 -2.64 -1.34
C ASP A 137 0.75 -2.17 -0.39
N GLU A 138 -0.22 -3.04 -0.14
CA GLU A 138 -1.26 -2.81 0.87
C GLU A 138 -0.85 -3.52 2.17
N MET A 139 -0.68 -2.76 3.25
CA MET A 139 -0.41 -3.32 4.56
C MET A 139 -1.67 -4.01 5.09
N LEU A 140 -1.81 -5.30 4.80
CA LEU A 140 -2.93 -6.12 5.31
C LEU A 140 -2.59 -6.71 6.68
N TYR A 141 -1.35 -7.08 6.88
CA TYR A 141 -0.81 -7.62 8.13
C TYR A 141 0.35 -6.74 8.60
N PRO A 142 0.16 -5.88 9.60
CA PRO A 142 1.20 -4.98 10.08
C PRO A 142 2.49 -5.68 10.47
N GLU A 143 2.39 -6.87 11.06
CA GLU A 143 3.54 -7.69 11.48
C GLU A 143 4.46 -8.10 10.32
N ASN A 144 3.97 -8.06 9.08
CA ASN A 144 4.74 -8.38 7.88
C ASN A 144 5.46 -7.16 7.28
N LEU A 145 5.22 -5.95 7.79
CA LEU A 145 5.85 -4.74 7.27
C LEU A 145 7.39 -4.84 7.25
N PRO A 146 8.07 -5.36 8.28
CA PRO A 146 9.53 -5.49 8.28
C PRO A 146 10.11 -6.33 7.15
N LEU A 147 9.26 -7.10 6.45
CA LEU A 147 9.70 -7.89 5.29
C LEU A 147 9.93 -7.06 4.03
N VAL A 148 9.30 -5.89 3.93
CA VAL A 148 9.28 -5.09 2.69
C VAL A 148 9.52 -3.60 2.94
N ASP A 149 9.73 -3.17 4.17
CA ASP A 149 9.90 -1.78 4.58
C ASP A 149 11.02 -1.05 3.82
N ASP A 150 12.11 -1.75 3.51
CA ASP A 150 13.26 -1.25 2.74
C ASP A 150 13.04 -1.24 1.21
N LEU A 151 12.00 -1.90 0.71
CA LEU A 151 11.70 -2.05 -0.72
C LEU A 151 10.54 -1.19 -1.19
N VAL A 152 9.45 -1.09 -0.40
CA VAL A 152 8.27 -0.33 -0.80
C VAL A 152 8.51 1.18 -0.72
N SER A 153 7.87 1.94 -1.61
CA SER A 153 7.94 3.40 -1.65
C SER A 153 6.59 4.05 -1.35
N TYR A 154 5.52 3.27 -1.34
CA TYR A 154 4.17 3.71 -1.02
C TYR A 154 3.40 2.59 -0.34
N ILE A 155 2.68 2.91 0.72
CA ILE A 155 1.86 1.94 1.44
C ILE A 155 0.39 2.40 1.43
N ALA A 156 -0.52 1.45 1.19
CA ALA A 156 -1.95 1.68 1.33
C ALA A 156 -2.50 0.94 2.55
N ILE A 157 -3.32 1.62 3.34
CA ILE A 157 -4.14 1.00 4.38
C ILE A 157 -5.53 0.74 3.81
N GLY A 158 -5.93 -0.52 3.82
CA GLY A 158 -7.17 -0.98 3.22
C GLY A 158 -8.43 -0.47 3.93
N ALA A 159 -9.55 -0.43 3.21
CA ALA A 159 -10.83 0.01 3.74
C ALA A 159 -11.38 -0.85 4.90
N ARG A 160 -10.91 -2.09 5.04
CA ARG A 160 -11.26 -2.98 6.16
C ARG A 160 -10.28 -2.87 7.32
N SER A 161 -9.10 -2.30 7.08
CA SER A 161 -8.00 -2.19 8.03
C SER A 161 -7.91 -0.80 8.68
N VAL A 162 -8.46 0.23 8.05
CA VAL A 162 -8.36 1.63 8.52
C VAL A 162 -9.01 1.89 9.88
N GLU A 163 -9.89 1.01 10.34
CA GLU A 163 -10.51 1.06 11.66
C GLU A 163 -9.65 0.41 12.75
N ASP A 164 -8.73 -0.47 12.35
CA ASP A 164 -7.91 -1.23 13.27
C ASP A 164 -6.79 -0.36 13.87
N GLN A 165 -6.67 -0.43 15.20
CA GLN A 165 -5.74 0.39 15.97
C GLN A 165 -4.27 0.10 15.61
N GLN A 166 -3.92 -1.17 15.41
CA GLN A 166 -2.55 -1.55 15.13
C GLN A 166 -2.10 -1.03 13.76
N HIS A 167 -2.97 -1.09 12.74
CA HIS A 167 -2.67 -0.50 11.44
C HIS A 167 -2.38 1.00 11.52
N ARG A 168 -3.16 1.74 12.31
CA ARG A 168 -2.96 3.18 12.53
C ARG A 168 -1.65 3.48 13.24
N PHE A 169 -1.32 2.68 14.26
CA PHE A 169 -0.10 2.87 15.04
C PHE A 169 1.15 2.49 14.23
N VAL A 170 1.12 1.37 13.53
CA VAL A 170 2.24 0.97 12.66
C VAL A 170 2.43 2.00 11.54
N ALA A 171 1.35 2.55 10.98
CA ALA A 171 1.44 3.61 9.97
C ALA A 171 2.17 4.86 10.45
N SER A 172 2.18 5.16 11.76
CA SER A 172 2.91 6.29 12.34
C SER A 172 4.43 6.10 12.38
N GLY A 173 4.90 4.86 12.22
CA GLY A 173 6.32 4.51 12.15
C GLY A 173 6.86 4.30 10.75
N ILE A 174 6.01 4.48 9.72
CA ILE A 174 6.40 4.35 8.32
C ILE A 174 6.97 5.68 7.82
N ASP A 175 8.06 5.65 7.06
CA ASP A 175 8.77 6.82 6.53
C ASP A 175 8.48 7.11 5.05
N VAL A 176 7.54 6.39 4.45
CA VAL A 176 7.07 6.60 3.06
C VAL A 176 5.62 7.09 3.03
N PRO A 177 5.17 7.70 1.91
CA PRO A 177 3.77 8.08 1.72
C PRO A 177 2.81 6.92 2.00
N THR A 178 1.88 7.16 2.95
CA THR A 178 0.95 6.13 3.42
C THR A 178 -0.49 6.61 3.26
N GLY A 179 -1.21 5.98 2.34
CA GLY A 179 -2.59 6.34 2.02
C GLY A 179 -3.61 5.57 2.87
N MET A 180 -4.46 6.30 3.60
CA MET A 180 -5.57 5.75 4.38
C MET A 180 -6.84 5.72 3.52
N LYS A 181 -7.36 4.53 3.17
CA LYS A 181 -8.64 4.41 2.46
C LYS A 181 -9.80 4.68 3.41
N ASN A 182 -10.81 5.42 2.96
CA ASN A 182 -12.05 5.46 3.72
C ASN A 182 -12.68 4.05 3.79
N PRO A 183 -13.38 3.72 4.91
CA PRO A 183 -13.98 2.40 5.08
C PRO A 183 -15.09 2.12 4.06
N THR A 184 -15.52 0.87 3.98
CA THR A 184 -16.59 0.44 3.06
C THR A 184 -17.93 1.11 3.34
N SER A 185 -18.17 1.53 4.58
CA SER A 185 -19.34 2.33 4.99
C SER A 185 -19.36 3.76 4.40
N GLY A 186 -18.20 4.26 3.93
CA GLY A 186 -18.08 5.63 3.43
C GLY A 186 -17.85 6.69 4.51
N ASN A 187 -17.77 6.33 5.79
CA ASN A 187 -17.56 7.29 6.87
C ASN A 187 -16.14 7.87 6.86
N LEU A 188 -16.01 9.08 6.34
CA LEU A 188 -14.72 9.78 6.23
C LEU A 188 -14.08 10.09 7.59
N ASN A 189 -14.84 10.27 8.67
CA ASN A 189 -14.28 10.53 10.00
C ASN A 189 -13.38 9.39 10.48
N ILE A 190 -13.70 8.15 10.10
CA ILE A 190 -12.87 6.98 10.43
C ILE A 190 -11.50 7.08 9.75
N MET A 191 -11.49 7.46 8.46
CA MET A 191 -10.26 7.69 7.71
C MET A 191 -9.45 8.84 8.30
N PHE A 192 -10.09 9.97 8.62
CA PHE A 192 -9.42 11.12 9.21
C PHE A 192 -8.82 10.82 10.59
N ASN A 193 -9.53 10.05 11.42
CA ASN A 193 -8.99 9.58 12.70
C ASN A 193 -7.78 8.66 12.48
N GLY A 194 -7.79 7.84 11.42
CA GLY A 194 -6.64 7.04 11.02
C GLY A 194 -5.44 7.89 10.60
N ILE A 195 -5.66 8.92 9.80
CA ILE A 195 -4.62 9.88 9.37
C ILE A 195 -4.06 10.63 10.58
N TYR A 196 -4.94 11.13 11.47
CA TYR A 196 -4.51 11.79 12.69
C TYR A 196 -3.62 10.89 13.55
N ALA A 197 -4.04 9.64 13.80
CA ALA A 197 -3.24 8.69 14.57
C ALA A 197 -1.89 8.40 13.92
N ALA A 198 -1.87 8.23 12.58
CA ALA A 198 -0.64 7.97 11.83
C ALA A 198 0.30 9.17 11.79
N GLN A 199 -0.21 10.40 11.78
CA GLN A 199 0.62 11.61 11.79
C GLN A 199 1.20 11.97 13.17
N ASN A 200 0.74 11.32 14.22
CA ASN A 200 1.18 11.60 15.58
C ASN A 200 2.04 10.44 16.14
N LYS A 201 2.87 10.80 17.11
CA LYS A 201 3.69 9.85 17.88
C LYS A 201 2.81 8.83 18.59
N GLN A 202 3.24 7.56 18.56
CA GLN A 202 2.56 6.44 19.22
C GLN A 202 3.57 5.62 20.03
N ASP A 203 3.10 5.03 21.12
CA ASP A 203 3.82 4.07 21.95
C ASP A 203 3.00 2.77 22.00
N PHE A 204 3.56 1.64 21.53
CA PHE A 204 2.82 0.38 21.46
C PHE A 204 3.74 -0.84 21.36
N LEU A 205 3.16 -2.05 21.45
CA LEU A 205 3.91 -3.30 21.22
C LEU A 205 3.88 -3.67 19.75
N PHE A 206 5.06 -3.87 19.16
CA PHE A 206 5.22 -4.31 17.78
C PHE A 206 6.29 -5.41 17.69
N ASN A 207 5.92 -6.56 17.12
CA ASN A 207 6.79 -7.74 16.99
C ASN A 207 7.45 -8.22 18.30
N GLY A 208 6.79 -7.95 19.43
CA GLY A 208 7.25 -8.36 20.77
C GLY A 208 8.14 -7.34 21.47
N GLU A 209 8.30 -6.17 20.90
CA GLU A 209 9.06 -5.04 21.47
C GLU A 209 8.16 -3.85 21.78
N GLU A 210 8.45 -3.10 22.83
CA GLU A 210 7.86 -1.79 23.07
C GLU A 210 8.54 -0.77 22.15
N VAL A 211 7.75 -0.18 21.25
CA VAL A 211 8.24 0.76 20.25
C VAL A 211 7.61 2.13 20.42
N GLN A 212 8.36 3.16 20.05
CA GLN A 212 7.89 4.54 19.98
C GLN A 212 8.11 5.05 18.54
N THR A 213 7.07 5.65 17.94
CA THR A 213 7.14 6.24 16.61
C THR A 213 7.22 7.76 16.66
N SER A 214 7.63 8.39 15.57
CA SER A 214 7.69 9.85 15.44
C SER A 214 6.43 10.48 14.85
N GLY A 215 5.54 9.66 14.28
CA GLY A 215 4.48 10.09 13.38
C GLY A 215 4.95 10.16 11.93
N ASN A 216 4.04 9.85 11.00
CA ASN A 216 4.26 9.90 9.56
C ASN A 216 3.54 11.12 8.95
N PRO A 217 4.23 12.24 8.69
CA PRO A 217 3.61 13.44 8.11
C PRO A 217 3.11 13.24 6.67
N LEU A 218 3.50 12.14 6.00
CA LEU A 218 3.08 11.80 4.65
C LEU A 218 1.82 10.91 4.62
N ALA A 219 1.22 10.61 5.79
CA ALA A 219 -0.05 9.92 5.87
C ALA A 219 -1.17 10.81 5.27
N HIS A 220 -1.97 10.25 4.35
CA HIS A 220 -2.94 11.01 3.57
C HIS A 220 -4.20 10.21 3.22
N ALA A 221 -5.21 10.89 2.67
CA ALA A 221 -6.49 10.29 2.31
C ALA A 221 -6.46 9.54 0.98
N ILE A 222 -7.15 8.38 0.94
CA ILE A 222 -7.54 7.71 -0.30
C ILE A 222 -9.05 7.61 -0.35
N LEU A 223 -9.69 8.34 -1.25
CA LEU A 223 -11.13 8.25 -1.51
C LEU A 223 -11.41 7.05 -2.41
N ARG A 224 -12.25 6.12 -1.93
CA ARG A 224 -12.55 4.87 -2.64
C ARG A 224 -14.04 4.59 -2.84
N GLY A 225 -14.91 5.57 -2.52
CA GLY A 225 -16.36 5.39 -2.52
C GLY A 225 -16.85 4.56 -1.34
N SER A 226 -18.12 4.23 -1.37
CA SER A 226 -18.81 3.43 -0.35
C SER A 226 -19.72 2.40 -1.00
N THR A 227 -20.25 1.49 -0.20
CA THR A 227 -21.32 0.58 -0.61
C THR A 227 -22.50 0.80 0.34
N ASN A 228 -23.67 1.15 -0.21
CA ASN A 228 -24.85 1.37 0.60
C ASN A 228 -25.51 0.04 1.05
N GLU A 229 -26.57 0.14 1.83
CA GLU A 229 -27.34 -1.00 2.35
C GLU A 229 -27.94 -1.92 1.28
N TYR A 230 -28.13 -1.39 0.06
CA TYR A 230 -28.64 -2.14 -1.10
C TYR A 230 -27.52 -2.74 -1.96
N GLY A 231 -26.25 -2.65 -1.53
CA GLY A 231 -25.10 -3.15 -2.28
C GLY A 231 -24.67 -2.28 -3.45
N LYS A 232 -25.23 -1.07 -3.59
CA LYS A 232 -24.86 -0.13 -4.65
C LYS A 232 -23.60 0.64 -4.26
N ASN A 233 -22.64 0.70 -5.18
CA ASN A 233 -21.45 1.52 -5.01
C ASN A 233 -21.79 3.01 -5.24
N ILE A 234 -21.31 3.84 -4.31
CA ILE A 234 -21.47 5.29 -4.32
C ILE A 234 -20.06 5.90 -4.40
N PRO A 235 -19.74 6.64 -5.48
CA PRO A 235 -18.46 7.32 -5.59
C PRO A 235 -18.36 8.50 -4.61
N ASN A 236 -17.12 8.91 -4.29
CA ASN A 236 -16.81 10.09 -3.48
C ASN A 236 -15.57 10.82 -4.04
N PHE A 237 -15.53 11.00 -5.34
CA PHE A 237 -14.41 11.66 -6.04
C PHE A 237 -14.85 12.89 -6.83
N TYR A 238 -16.09 13.33 -6.68
CA TYR A 238 -16.55 14.55 -7.31
C TYR A 238 -15.90 15.77 -6.65
N TYR A 239 -16.00 16.91 -7.31
CA TYR A 239 -15.39 18.16 -6.85
C TYR A 239 -15.77 18.50 -5.41
N ASP A 240 -17.04 18.39 -5.07
CA ASP A 240 -17.53 18.70 -3.72
C ASP A 240 -16.98 17.72 -2.67
N ASP A 241 -16.89 16.43 -2.99
CA ASP A 241 -16.30 15.42 -2.10
C ASP A 241 -14.81 15.72 -1.78
N ILE A 242 -14.08 16.15 -2.82
CA ILE A 242 -12.67 16.50 -2.67
C ILE A 242 -12.53 17.79 -1.85
N LEU A 243 -13.36 18.79 -2.11
CA LEU A 243 -13.34 20.05 -1.37
C LEU A 243 -13.69 19.85 0.10
N ASP A 244 -14.71 19.06 0.41
CA ASP A 244 -15.08 18.69 1.79
C ASP A 244 -13.96 17.93 2.50
N THR A 245 -13.23 17.09 1.77
CA THR A 245 -12.06 16.39 2.30
C THR A 245 -10.95 17.38 2.65
N ILE A 246 -10.63 18.33 1.78
CA ILE A 246 -9.62 19.39 2.03
C ILE A 246 -10.03 20.24 3.24
N ASN A 247 -11.28 20.73 3.27
CA ASN A 247 -11.79 21.53 4.37
C ASN A 247 -11.69 20.79 5.73
N THR A 248 -11.85 19.46 5.71
CA THR A 248 -11.72 18.64 6.91
C THR A 248 -10.27 18.51 7.35
N TYR A 249 -9.31 18.38 6.43
CA TYR A 249 -7.88 18.46 6.76
C TYR A 249 -7.53 19.73 7.51
N GLU A 250 -7.95 20.87 6.97
CA GLU A 250 -7.72 22.19 7.58
C GLU A 250 -8.35 22.30 8.97
N LYS A 251 -9.63 21.91 9.08
CA LYS A 251 -10.38 21.95 10.35
C LYS A 251 -9.75 21.08 11.43
N MET A 252 -9.18 19.94 11.07
CA MET A 252 -8.53 19.03 12.00
C MET A 252 -7.04 19.37 12.26
N GLY A 253 -6.48 20.34 11.53
CA GLY A 253 -5.06 20.70 11.63
C GLY A 253 -4.14 19.57 11.17
N LEU A 254 -4.58 18.71 10.26
CA LEU A 254 -3.80 17.62 9.73
C LEU A 254 -2.74 18.12 8.74
N GLN A 255 -1.59 17.46 8.74
CA GLN A 255 -0.53 17.73 7.78
C GLN A 255 -0.85 17.08 6.45
N ASN A 256 -0.25 17.61 5.36
CA ASN A 256 -0.26 17.02 4.04
C ASN A 256 -1.66 16.70 3.48
N PRO A 257 -2.39 17.69 2.94
CA PRO A 257 -3.73 17.51 2.38
C PRO A 257 -3.73 16.82 1.00
N PHE A 258 -2.77 15.93 0.73
CA PHE A 258 -2.74 15.13 -0.47
C PHE A 258 -3.92 14.15 -0.48
N ILE A 259 -4.62 14.06 -1.61
CA ILE A 259 -5.78 13.17 -1.78
C ILE A 259 -5.53 12.27 -2.99
N ALA A 260 -5.53 10.97 -2.75
CA ALA A 260 -5.58 9.97 -3.81
C ALA A 260 -7.02 9.49 -4.05
N VAL A 261 -7.33 9.14 -5.29
CA VAL A 261 -8.62 8.56 -5.67
C VAL A 261 -8.41 7.12 -6.12
N SER A 262 -9.08 6.17 -5.47
CA SER A 262 -9.01 4.76 -5.83
C SER A 262 -10.09 4.39 -6.84
N TYR A 263 -9.72 4.22 -8.09
CA TYR A 263 -10.63 3.81 -9.16
C TYR A 263 -10.97 2.32 -9.18
N THR A 264 -10.24 1.49 -8.44
CA THR A 264 -10.39 0.02 -8.49
C THR A 264 -11.82 -0.45 -8.16
N HIS A 265 -12.49 0.20 -7.24
CA HIS A 265 -13.86 -0.16 -6.82
C HIS A 265 -14.95 0.61 -7.58
N LEU A 266 -14.60 1.74 -8.18
CA LEU A 266 -15.53 2.60 -8.92
C LEU A 266 -15.76 2.07 -10.35
N ARG A 267 -14.80 1.33 -10.90
CA ARG A 267 -14.84 0.77 -12.26
C ARG A 267 -15.53 -0.58 -12.38
N ALA A 268 -15.83 -1.28 -11.28
CA ALA A 268 -16.39 -2.63 -11.36
C ALA A 268 -17.70 -2.73 -12.16
N HIS A 269 -18.40 -1.61 -12.36
CA HIS A 269 -19.61 -1.53 -13.18
C HIS A 269 -19.37 -1.03 -14.61
N GLU A 270 -18.29 -0.30 -14.88
CA GLU A 270 -18.05 0.27 -16.22
C GLU A 270 -17.29 -0.71 -17.12
N THR A 271 -16.35 -1.50 -16.58
CA THR A 271 -15.60 -2.46 -17.38
C THR A 271 -16.39 -3.71 -17.77
N GLY A 272 -17.43 -4.06 -17.02
CA GLY A 272 -18.33 -5.15 -17.36
C GLY A 272 -19.33 -4.83 -18.50
N ALA A 273 -19.48 -3.54 -18.85
CA ALA A 273 -20.40 -3.11 -19.92
C ALA A 273 -19.71 -3.00 -21.29
N TYR A 274 -18.38 -3.06 -21.37
CA TYR A 274 -17.59 -2.82 -22.58
C TYR A 274 -16.60 -3.97 -22.92
N LEU A 275 -16.67 -5.08 -22.20
CA LEU A 275 -15.99 -6.33 -22.51
C LEU A 275 -17.01 -7.41 -22.89
#